data_18f575d5fd4013a55e21b211b78600b5
#
_entry.id   18f575d5fd4013a55e21b211b78600b5
#
_cell.length_a   1.000
_cell.length_b   1.000
_cell.length_c   1.000
_cell.angle_alpha   90.00
_cell.angle_beta   90.00
_cell.angle_gamma   90.00
#
_symmetry.space_group_name_H-M   'P 1'
#
loop_
_entity.id
_entity.type
_entity.pdbx_description
1 polymer ?
#
loop_
_entity_poly.entity_id
_entity_poly.type
_entity_poly.pdbx_seq_one_letter_code
_entity_poly.pdbx_strand_id
1 'polypeptide(L)'
;DYEAYLKELSTAIDRTHGDYSQFWHNRNYVQFADRVKATVVFTHGSQDWNVKPINVYQMFNALPDSLDKHLFFHNGAHVYMNAWQSIDFRESMNALICQKLLGLENGYTLPNVIWQNNQSEQTWEVLDNFGHDNGKNIQLGEAEASIYNHYEEETFTKYGKAYQSFKDDLFADKANAITLDFELDQDIQINGR
;
A
#
# COMPACT_ATOMS: atom_id res chain seq x y z
N ASP A 1 23.18 -16.36 15.61
CA ASP A 1 24.38 -15.58 15.28
C ASP A 1 24.05 -14.57 14.17
N TYR A 2 24.42 -13.30 14.38
CA TYR A 2 24.10 -12.19 13.46
C TYR A 2 24.76 -12.37 12.08
N GLU A 3 25.99 -12.81 12.05
CA GLU A 3 26.73 -13.04 10.80
C GLU A 3 26.12 -14.18 9.98
N ALA A 4 25.70 -15.26 10.63
CA ALA A 4 25.00 -16.35 9.98
C ALA A 4 23.67 -15.90 9.38
N TYR A 5 22.92 -15.04 10.09
CA TYR A 5 21.68 -14.46 9.59
C TYR A 5 21.91 -13.54 8.39
N LEU A 6 22.92 -12.68 8.43
CA LEU A 6 23.26 -11.82 7.30
C LEU A 6 23.67 -12.61 6.06
N LYS A 7 24.41 -13.70 6.26
CA LYS A 7 24.78 -14.61 5.17
C LYS A 7 23.55 -15.31 4.59
N GLU A 8 22.66 -15.83 5.43
CA GLU A 8 21.39 -16.41 5.00
C GLU A 8 20.56 -15.39 4.22
N LEU A 9 20.40 -14.19 4.76
CA LEU A 9 19.64 -13.10 4.12
C LEU A 9 20.23 -12.74 2.76
N SER A 10 21.53 -12.55 2.65
CA SER A 10 22.21 -12.20 1.40
C SER A 10 22.05 -13.25 0.31
N THR A 11 22.00 -14.53 0.71
CA THR A 11 21.78 -15.64 -0.21
C THR A 11 20.30 -15.76 -0.62
N ALA A 12 19.39 -15.57 0.34
CA ALA A 12 17.97 -15.80 0.17
C ALA A 12 17.21 -14.68 -0.59
N ILE A 13 17.79 -13.47 -0.61
CA ILE A 13 17.20 -12.30 -1.31
C ILE A 13 17.18 -12.48 -2.83
N ASP A 14 18.06 -13.36 -3.36
CA ASP A 14 18.25 -13.58 -4.80
C ASP A 14 18.34 -12.26 -5.61
N ARG A 15 19.46 -11.56 -5.41
CA ARG A 15 19.70 -10.29 -6.12
C ARG A 15 19.92 -10.45 -7.62
N THR A 16 20.13 -11.68 -8.10
CA THR A 16 20.38 -11.96 -9.51
C THR A 16 19.10 -12.03 -10.32
N HIS A 17 18.09 -12.71 -9.78
CA HIS A 17 16.82 -12.95 -10.50
C HIS A 17 15.63 -12.24 -9.82
N GLY A 18 15.72 -11.97 -8.52
CA GLY A 18 14.65 -11.34 -7.74
C GLY A 18 13.47 -12.28 -7.47
N ASP A 19 13.71 -13.59 -7.46
CA ASP A 19 12.66 -14.58 -7.31
C ASP A 19 12.06 -14.60 -5.91
N TYR A 20 10.77 -14.94 -5.84
CA TYR A 20 10.06 -15.16 -4.59
C TYR A 20 10.48 -16.50 -3.97
N SER A 21 11.55 -16.46 -3.19
CA SER A 21 12.16 -17.62 -2.56
C SER A 21 11.38 -18.12 -1.33
N GLN A 22 11.75 -19.32 -0.84
CA GLN A 22 11.21 -19.85 0.42
C GLN A 22 11.45 -18.93 1.62
N PHE A 23 12.54 -18.15 1.58
CA PHE A 23 12.81 -17.13 2.59
C PHE A 23 11.69 -16.07 2.67
N TRP A 24 11.24 -15.57 1.53
CA TRP A 24 10.14 -14.60 1.45
C TRP A 24 8.79 -15.25 1.74
N HIS A 25 8.58 -16.47 1.25
CA HIS A 25 7.37 -17.22 1.55
C HIS A 25 7.15 -17.38 3.05
N ASN A 26 8.17 -17.76 3.80
CA ASN A 26 8.09 -17.94 5.26
C ASN A 26 7.80 -16.63 6.02
N ARG A 27 8.00 -15.48 5.39
CA ARG A 27 7.76 -14.14 5.95
C ARG A 27 6.50 -13.46 5.40
N ASN A 28 5.80 -14.12 4.52
CA ASN A 28 4.53 -13.66 3.99
C ASN A 28 3.39 -14.03 4.94
N TYR A 29 3.05 -13.15 5.85
CA TYR A 29 2.04 -13.38 6.87
C TYR A 29 0.60 -13.33 6.33
N VAL A 30 0.38 -12.88 5.09
CA VAL A 30 -0.93 -12.91 4.42
C VAL A 30 -1.50 -14.33 4.40
N GLN A 31 -0.65 -15.35 4.25
CA GLN A 31 -1.03 -16.77 4.29
C GLN A 31 -1.65 -17.23 5.64
N PHE A 32 -1.55 -16.42 6.68
CA PHE A 32 -2.09 -16.73 8.01
C PHE A 32 -3.17 -15.73 8.46
N ALA A 33 -3.67 -14.91 7.54
CA ALA A 33 -4.66 -13.88 7.84
C ALA A 33 -5.94 -14.45 8.47
N ASP A 34 -6.33 -15.67 8.09
CA ASP A 34 -7.46 -16.40 8.64
C ASP A 34 -7.34 -16.73 10.14
N ARG A 35 -6.13 -16.69 10.69
CA ARG A 35 -5.85 -16.94 12.11
C ARG A 35 -5.99 -15.72 12.99
N VAL A 36 -6.10 -14.55 12.41
CA VAL A 36 -6.25 -13.29 13.16
C VAL A 36 -7.63 -13.26 13.80
N LYS A 37 -7.67 -12.97 15.11
CA LYS A 37 -8.91 -12.91 15.91
C LYS A 37 -9.08 -11.57 16.61
N ALA A 38 -8.02 -10.81 16.74
CA ALA A 38 -8.05 -9.48 17.35
C ALA A 38 -8.64 -8.44 16.40
N THR A 39 -9.28 -7.40 16.95
CA THR A 39 -9.59 -6.19 16.18
C THR A 39 -8.30 -5.63 15.58
N VAL A 40 -8.32 -5.29 14.30
CA VAL A 40 -7.16 -4.77 13.57
C VAL A 40 -7.43 -3.37 13.05
N VAL A 41 -6.49 -2.47 13.27
CA VAL A 41 -6.52 -1.13 12.67
C VAL A 41 -5.25 -0.92 11.85
N PHE A 42 -5.43 -0.66 10.57
CA PHE A 42 -4.34 -0.26 9.69
C PHE A 42 -4.34 1.25 9.50
N THR A 43 -3.15 1.81 9.37
CA THR A 43 -2.93 3.16 8.87
C THR A 43 -1.90 3.11 7.77
N HIS A 44 -2.18 3.72 6.61
CA HIS A 44 -1.25 3.67 5.50
C HIS A 44 -1.38 4.88 4.57
N GLY A 45 -0.26 5.26 3.97
CA GLY A 45 -0.21 6.35 3.00
C GLY A 45 -0.17 5.85 1.56
N SER A 46 -0.98 6.44 0.69
CA SER A 46 -1.01 6.11 -0.74
C SER A 46 0.32 6.38 -1.45
N GLN A 47 1.12 7.31 -0.93
CA GLN A 47 2.43 7.70 -1.45
C GLN A 47 3.60 7.10 -0.67
N ASP A 48 3.34 6.05 0.11
CA ASP A 48 4.41 5.37 0.86
C ASP A 48 5.31 4.60 -0.11
N TRP A 49 6.49 5.18 -0.35
CA TRP A 49 7.50 4.56 -1.21
C TRP A 49 8.30 3.46 -0.50
N ASN A 50 8.31 3.47 0.83
CA ASN A 50 9.07 2.53 1.65
C ASN A 50 8.28 1.23 1.86
N VAL A 51 7.10 1.32 2.47
CA VAL A 51 6.18 0.19 2.59
C VAL A 51 5.09 0.36 1.54
N LYS A 52 5.16 -0.44 0.49
CA LYS A 52 4.26 -0.26 -0.66
C LYS A 52 2.78 -0.46 -0.28
N PRO A 53 1.87 0.40 -0.76
CA PRO A 53 0.42 0.30 -0.47
C PRO A 53 -0.19 -1.05 -0.80
N ILE A 54 0.37 -1.78 -1.77
CA ILE A 54 -0.07 -3.14 -2.10
C ILE A 54 -0.02 -4.10 -0.91
N ASN A 55 0.89 -3.89 0.03
CA ASN A 55 1.02 -4.76 1.20
C ASN A 55 -0.18 -4.63 2.13
N VAL A 56 -0.64 -3.40 2.39
CA VAL A 56 -1.84 -3.20 3.22
C VAL A 56 -3.08 -3.67 2.49
N TYR A 57 -3.16 -3.44 1.18
CA TYR A 57 -4.26 -3.94 0.34
C TYR A 57 -4.39 -5.47 0.46
N GLN A 58 -3.30 -6.20 0.24
CA GLN A 58 -3.30 -7.66 0.30
C GLN A 58 -3.65 -8.17 1.69
N MET A 59 -3.06 -7.59 2.75
CA MET A 59 -3.33 -8.05 4.11
C MET A 59 -4.75 -7.73 4.57
N PHE A 60 -5.25 -6.51 4.31
CA PHE A 60 -6.60 -6.10 4.69
C PHE A 60 -7.67 -6.98 4.05
N ASN A 61 -7.52 -7.29 2.75
CA ASN A 61 -8.47 -8.12 2.01
C ASN A 61 -8.31 -9.62 2.29
N ALA A 62 -7.17 -10.07 2.79
CA ALA A 62 -6.98 -11.46 3.22
C ALA A 62 -7.57 -11.74 4.62
N LEU A 63 -7.78 -10.72 5.44
CA LEU A 63 -8.45 -10.89 6.73
C LEU A 63 -9.91 -11.27 6.53
N PRO A 64 -10.48 -12.17 7.38
CA PRO A 64 -11.88 -12.56 7.28
C PRO A 64 -12.84 -11.37 7.28
N ASP A 65 -13.91 -11.43 6.51
CA ASP A 65 -14.93 -10.37 6.47
C ASP A 65 -15.67 -10.22 7.80
N SER A 66 -15.74 -11.31 8.58
CA SER A 66 -16.30 -11.30 9.93
C SER A 66 -15.40 -10.69 10.99
N LEU A 67 -14.15 -10.38 10.64
CA LEU A 67 -13.21 -9.75 11.57
C LEU A 67 -13.51 -8.26 11.69
N ASP A 68 -13.46 -7.76 12.92
CA ASP A 68 -13.50 -6.34 13.20
C ASP A 68 -12.20 -5.70 12.73
N LYS A 69 -12.23 -5.10 11.54
CA LYS A 69 -11.04 -4.56 10.85
C LYS A 69 -11.31 -3.17 10.31
N HIS A 70 -10.34 -2.28 10.49
CA HIS A 70 -10.43 -0.89 10.11
C HIS A 70 -9.17 -0.44 9.37
N LEU A 71 -9.33 0.50 8.44
CA LEU A 71 -8.23 1.10 7.69
C LEU A 71 -8.39 2.60 7.59
N PHE A 72 -7.36 3.33 7.95
CA PHE A 72 -7.18 4.74 7.61
C PHE A 72 -6.16 4.84 6.46
N PHE A 73 -6.63 5.22 5.28
CA PHE A 73 -5.80 5.34 4.09
C PHE A 73 -5.68 6.80 3.66
N HIS A 74 -4.51 7.40 3.82
CA HIS A 74 -4.28 8.81 3.60
C HIS A 74 -3.38 9.10 2.38
N ASN A 75 -3.36 10.34 1.91
CA ASN A 75 -2.56 10.76 0.75
C ASN A 75 -1.09 11.04 1.05
N GLY A 76 -0.66 10.83 2.27
CA GLY A 76 0.72 11.05 2.66
C GLY A 76 1.66 9.92 2.29
N ALA A 77 2.93 10.15 2.56
CA ALA A 77 3.99 9.16 2.48
C ALA A 77 4.05 8.31 3.77
N HIS A 78 5.23 7.86 4.17
CA HIS A 78 5.48 7.10 5.39
C HIS A 78 5.43 8.02 6.63
N VAL A 79 4.23 8.32 7.11
CA VAL A 79 3.99 9.24 8.22
C VAL A 79 3.03 8.64 9.26
N TYR A 80 3.11 9.14 10.48
CA TYR A 80 2.19 8.74 11.53
C TYR A 80 0.85 9.48 11.42
N MET A 81 -0.26 8.77 11.61
CA MET A 81 -1.61 9.32 11.55
C MET A 81 -1.87 10.46 12.55
N ASN A 82 -1.23 10.43 13.72
CA ASN A 82 -1.38 11.50 14.71
C ASN A 82 -0.86 12.88 14.26
N ALA A 83 -0.05 12.90 13.20
CA ALA A 83 0.41 14.13 12.54
C ALA A 83 -0.50 14.56 11.38
N TRP A 84 -1.48 13.73 10.99
CA TRP A 84 -2.37 14.01 9.88
C TRP A 84 -3.55 14.85 10.32
N GLN A 85 -3.70 16.01 9.71
CA GLN A 85 -4.76 16.96 10.06
C GLN A 85 -6.13 16.52 9.50
N SER A 86 -7.18 17.15 9.97
CA SER A 86 -8.57 16.99 9.54
C SER A 86 -9.31 15.72 9.96
N ILE A 87 -8.65 14.82 10.71
CA ILE A 87 -9.34 13.71 11.39
C ILE A 87 -8.75 13.53 12.79
N ASP A 88 -9.60 13.32 13.79
CA ASP A 88 -9.13 13.01 15.14
C ASP A 88 -8.88 11.49 15.30
N PHE A 89 -7.74 11.09 14.78
CA PHE A 89 -7.30 9.70 14.88
C PHE A 89 -7.10 9.26 16.34
N ARG A 90 -6.59 10.13 17.22
CA ARG A 90 -6.33 9.75 18.61
C ARG A 90 -7.63 9.53 19.37
N GLU A 91 -8.64 10.38 19.15
CA GLU A 91 -9.94 10.20 19.75
C GLU A 91 -10.60 8.90 19.28
N SER A 92 -10.54 8.62 17.98
CA SER A 92 -11.01 7.39 17.39
C SER A 92 -10.35 6.15 18.02
N MET A 93 -9.02 6.17 18.16
CA MET A 93 -8.28 5.06 18.77
C MET A 93 -8.57 4.94 20.26
N ASN A 94 -8.68 6.04 20.97
CA ASN A 94 -9.03 6.02 22.39
C ASN A 94 -10.42 5.42 22.61
N ALA A 95 -11.40 5.83 21.82
CA ALA A 95 -12.76 5.29 21.89
C ALA A 95 -12.78 3.77 21.61
N LEU A 96 -12.09 3.34 20.55
CA LEU A 96 -11.99 1.92 20.18
C LEU A 96 -11.29 1.09 21.27
N ILE A 97 -10.16 1.58 21.79
CA ILE A 97 -9.41 0.89 22.85
C ILE A 97 -10.26 0.76 24.11
N CYS A 98 -10.98 1.83 24.50
CA CYS A 98 -11.89 1.79 25.64
C CYS A 98 -12.98 0.73 25.46
N GLN A 99 -13.56 0.59 24.28
CA GLN A 99 -14.54 -0.46 23.99
C GLN A 99 -13.92 -1.86 24.08
N LYS A 100 -12.79 -2.07 23.38
CA LYS A 100 -12.23 -3.41 23.19
C LYS A 100 -11.48 -3.96 24.40
N LEU A 101 -10.79 -3.10 25.14
CA LEU A 101 -9.96 -3.51 26.27
C LEU A 101 -10.65 -3.28 27.62
N LEU A 102 -11.49 -2.26 27.74
CA LEU A 102 -12.14 -1.92 29.02
C LEU A 102 -13.63 -2.31 29.01
N GLY A 103 -14.20 -2.74 27.90
CA GLY A 103 -15.61 -3.11 27.78
C GLY A 103 -16.58 -1.92 27.97
N LEU A 104 -16.12 -0.70 27.72
CA LEU A 104 -16.95 0.50 27.87
C LEU A 104 -17.86 0.68 26.65
N GLU A 105 -19.16 0.75 26.89
CA GLU A 105 -20.14 1.11 25.87
C GLU A 105 -20.16 2.64 25.70
N ASN A 106 -19.36 3.17 24.77
CA ASN A 106 -19.25 4.61 24.52
C ASN A 106 -20.03 5.06 23.26
N GLY A 107 -20.75 4.14 22.60
CA GLY A 107 -21.54 4.44 21.40
C GLY A 107 -20.73 4.79 20.16
N TYR A 108 -19.40 4.71 20.21
CA TYR A 108 -18.53 5.00 19.08
C TYR A 108 -18.51 3.83 18.10
N THR A 109 -18.64 4.13 16.80
CA THR A 109 -18.51 3.15 15.73
C THR A 109 -17.44 3.62 14.75
N LEU A 110 -16.39 2.84 14.59
CA LEU A 110 -15.35 3.10 13.61
C LEU A 110 -15.74 2.45 12.28
N PRO A 111 -15.79 3.20 11.17
CA PRO A 111 -16.00 2.62 9.84
C PRO A 111 -14.91 1.64 9.44
N ASN A 112 -15.23 0.72 8.53
CA ASN A 112 -14.26 -0.27 8.05
C ASN A 112 -13.11 0.39 7.28
N VAL A 113 -13.43 1.33 6.39
CA VAL A 113 -12.43 2.06 5.61
C VAL A 113 -12.72 3.55 5.66
N ILE A 114 -11.72 4.30 6.05
CA ILE A 114 -11.70 5.76 6.02
C ILE A 114 -10.53 6.15 5.13
N TRP A 115 -10.83 6.77 4.00
CA TRP A 115 -9.81 7.13 3.05
C TRP A 115 -9.82 8.62 2.75
N GLN A 116 -8.68 9.17 2.44
CA GLN A 116 -8.53 10.55 2.04
C GLN A 116 -8.48 10.61 0.52
N ASN A 117 -9.40 11.36 -0.10
CA ASN A 117 -9.36 11.55 -1.55
C ASN A 117 -8.14 12.40 -1.96
N ASN A 118 -7.81 12.37 -3.24
CA ASN A 118 -6.66 13.08 -3.81
C ASN A 118 -7.06 14.37 -4.56
N GLN A 119 -8.23 14.90 -4.28
CA GLN A 119 -8.70 16.17 -4.85
C GLN A 119 -7.99 17.35 -4.19
N SER A 120 -8.18 18.55 -4.74
CA SER A 120 -7.58 19.77 -4.23
C SER A 120 -7.96 20.09 -2.79
N GLU A 121 -9.19 19.75 -2.41
CA GLU A 121 -9.66 19.77 -1.03
C GLU A 121 -9.68 18.33 -0.52
N GLN A 122 -8.57 17.91 0.07
CA GLN A 122 -8.41 16.56 0.58
C GLN A 122 -9.39 16.29 1.70
N THR A 123 -10.52 15.69 1.37
CA THR A 123 -11.56 15.30 2.32
C THR A 123 -11.45 13.82 2.68
N TRP A 124 -12.00 13.47 3.84
CA TRP A 124 -12.10 12.10 4.28
C TRP A 124 -13.46 11.52 3.91
N GLU A 125 -13.44 10.34 3.36
CA GLU A 125 -14.60 9.60 2.92
C GLU A 125 -14.65 8.23 3.58
N VAL A 126 -15.85 7.68 3.72
CA VAL A 126 -16.06 6.34 4.25
C VAL A 126 -16.38 5.41 3.10
N LEU A 127 -15.72 4.28 3.08
CA LEU A 127 -15.97 3.20 2.14
C LEU A 127 -16.36 1.93 2.89
N ASP A 128 -17.22 1.12 2.29
CA ASP A 128 -17.58 -0.18 2.85
C ASP A 128 -16.43 -1.19 2.72
N ASN A 129 -15.67 -1.12 1.62
CA ASN A 129 -14.59 -2.04 1.30
C ASN A 129 -13.36 -1.29 0.79
N PHE A 130 -12.20 -1.89 0.99
CA PHE A 130 -10.94 -1.41 0.41
C PHE A 130 -10.58 -2.25 -0.83
N GLY A 131 -10.80 -1.68 -1.99
CA GLY A 131 -10.70 -2.36 -3.28
C GLY A 131 -12.09 -2.67 -3.85
N HIS A 132 -12.14 -3.27 -5.02
CA HIS A 132 -13.40 -3.41 -5.76
C HIS A 132 -13.81 -4.83 -6.03
N ASP A 133 -15.03 -5.15 -5.61
CA ASP A 133 -15.78 -6.29 -6.15
C ASP A 133 -16.51 -5.92 -7.46
N ASN A 134 -16.71 -4.62 -7.71
CA ASN A 134 -17.44 -4.09 -8.86
C ASN A 134 -16.56 -3.26 -9.81
N GLY A 135 -15.25 -3.46 -9.77
CA GLY A 135 -14.32 -2.77 -10.64
C GLY A 135 -14.57 -3.09 -12.11
N LYS A 136 -14.51 -2.06 -12.94
CA LYS A 136 -14.59 -2.23 -14.39
C LYS A 136 -13.18 -2.41 -14.94
N ASN A 137 -12.95 -3.52 -15.63
CA ASN A 137 -11.68 -3.71 -16.33
C ASN A 137 -11.63 -2.82 -17.56
N ILE A 138 -10.57 -2.05 -17.68
CA ILE A 138 -10.25 -1.27 -18.88
C ILE A 138 -9.24 -2.05 -19.69
N GLN A 139 -9.63 -2.42 -20.92
CA GLN A 139 -8.70 -3.03 -21.88
C GLN A 139 -7.88 -1.92 -22.53
N LEU A 140 -6.59 -1.92 -22.28
CA LEU A 140 -5.65 -0.95 -22.85
C LEU A 140 -5.23 -1.26 -24.29
N GLY A 141 -5.79 -2.30 -24.91
CA GLY A 141 -5.41 -2.80 -26.21
C GLY A 141 -4.27 -3.81 -26.14
N GLU A 142 -3.92 -4.34 -27.31
CA GLU A 142 -2.76 -5.21 -27.48
C GLU A 142 -1.58 -4.35 -27.94
N ALA A 143 -0.56 -4.23 -27.09
CA ALA A 143 0.68 -3.56 -27.44
C ALA A 143 1.85 -4.53 -27.20
N GLU A 144 2.65 -4.74 -28.21
CA GLU A 144 3.92 -5.43 -28.06
C GLU A 144 5.03 -4.38 -27.93
N ALA A 145 5.62 -4.30 -26.73
CA ALA A 145 6.66 -3.32 -26.45
C ALA A 145 7.70 -3.91 -25.51
N SER A 146 8.94 -3.45 -25.65
CA SER A 146 10.03 -3.87 -24.78
C SER A 146 10.49 -2.74 -23.89
N ILE A 147 10.64 -3.03 -22.60
CA ILE A 147 11.25 -2.13 -21.63
C ILE A 147 12.67 -2.58 -21.40
N TYR A 148 13.60 -1.66 -21.50
CA TYR A 148 15.02 -1.90 -21.25
C TYR A 148 15.36 -1.44 -19.83
N ASN A 149 15.63 -2.37 -18.94
CA ASN A 149 16.15 -2.06 -17.61
C ASN A 149 17.67 -1.86 -17.70
N HIS A 150 18.08 -0.82 -18.42
CA HIS A 150 19.48 -0.44 -18.60
C HIS A 150 19.73 0.93 -18.00
N TYR A 151 20.63 0.98 -17.03
CA TYR A 151 21.09 2.21 -16.41
C TYR A 151 22.61 2.26 -16.47
N GLU A 152 23.15 3.40 -16.87
CA GLU A 152 24.57 3.66 -16.71
C GLU A 152 24.95 3.62 -15.22
N GLU A 153 26.14 3.13 -14.91
CA GLU A 153 26.60 2.99 -13.53
C GLU A 153 26.55 4.31 -12.76
N GLU A 154 26.90 5.40 -13.43
CA GLU A 154 26.84 6.74 -12.89
C GLU A 154 25.41 7.17 -12.53
N THR A 155 24.44 6.84 -13.38
CA THR A 155 23.02 7.06 -13.16
C THR A 155 22.53 6.26 -11.96
N PHE A 156 22.90 4.99 -11.85
CA PHE A 156 22.53 4.14 -10.73
C PHE A 156 23.06 4.67 -9.39
N THR A 157 24.30 5.17 -9.37
CA THR A 157 24.90 5.80 -8.18
C THR A 157 24.16 7.08 -7.79
N LYS A 158 23.78 7.90 -8.76
CA LYS A 158 22.96 9.10 -8.56
C LYS A 158 21.61 8.77 -7.90
N TYR A 159 20.93 7.75 -8.38
CA TYR A 159 19.59 7.38 -7.91
C TYR A 159 19.56 6.65 -6.57
N GLY A 160 20.65 6.08 -6.14
CA GLY A 160 20.74 5.45 -4.82
C GLY A 160 20.43 6.40 -3.65
N LYS A 161 20.26 7.69 -3.91
CA LYS A 161 19.97 8.74 -2.92
C LYS A 161 18.78 9.65 -3.25
N ALA A 162 18.18 9.54 -4.43
CA ALA A 162 17.18 10.49 -4.88
C ALA A 162 16.04 9.83 -5.66
N TYR A 163 15.11 9.24 -4.93
CA TYR A 163 13.93 8.55 -5.48
C TYR A 163 13.12 9.44 -6.45
N GLN A 164 12.96 10.74 -6.13
CA GLN A 164 12.23 11.65 -7.00
C GLN A 164 12.95 11.85 -8.33
N SER A 165 14.27 12.08 -8.30
CA SER A 165 15.07 12.19 -9.53
C SER A 165 15.04 10.91 -10.36
N PHE A 166 15.01 9.74 -9.71
CA PHE A 166 14.82 8.46 -10.40
C PHE A 166 13.49 8.41 -11.15
N LYS A 167 12.40 8.80 -10.50
CA LYS A 167 11.08 8.83 -11.14
C LYS A 167 11.05 9.80 -12.33
N ASP A 168 11.57 11.00 -12.14
CA ASP A 168 11.55 12.03 -13.16
C ASP A 168 12.35 11.57 -14.40
N ASP A 169 13.52 10.98 -14.20
CA ASP A 169 14.34 10.46 -15.29
C ASP A 169 13.74 9.19 -15.92
N LEU A 170 13.08 8.34 -15.14
CA LEU A 170 12.38 7.16 -15.66
C LEU A 170 11.27 7.55 -16.64
N PHE A 171 10.48 8.57 -16.30
CA PHE A 171 9.43 9.06 -17.18
C PHE A 171 9.95 9.90 -18.36
N ALA A 172 11.12 10.52 -18.22
CA ALA A 172 11.78 11.25 -19.30
C ALA A 172 12.41 10.31 -20.34
N ASP A 173 12.90 9.15 -19.91
CA ASP A 173 13.49 8.14 -20.80
C ASP A 173 12.45 7.11 -21.25
N LYS A 174 11.92 7.32 -22.45
CA LYS A 174 10.90 6.45 -23.05
C LYS A 174 11.39 5.03 -23.31
N ALA A 175 12.69 4.76 -23.29
CA ALA A 175 13.23 3.40 -23.43
C ALA A 175 12.97 2.54 -22.19
N ASN A 176 12.81 3.18 -21.03
CA ASN A 176 12.56 2.53 -19.73
C ASN A 176 11.08 2.55 -19.32
N ALA A 177 10.21 3.09 -20.16
CA ALA A 177 8.77 3.19 -19.86
C ALA A 177 7.92 2.89 -21.09
N ILE A 178 6.80 2.25 -20.86
CA ILE A 178 5.72 2.10 -21.85
C ILE A 178 4.57 2.97 -21.37
N THR A 179 4.08 3.83 -22.27
CA THR A 179 2.88 4.63 -22.03
C THR A 179 1.75 4.05 -22.85
N LEU A 180 0.64 3.77 -22.20
CA LEU A 180 -0.61 3.34 -22.83
C LEU A 180 -1.64 4.42 -22.55
N ASP A 181 -2.15 5.01 -23.63
CA ASP A 181 -3.17 6.04 -23.52
C ASP A 181 -4.56 5.41 -23.63
N PHE A 182 -5.44 5.84 -22.76
CA PHE A 182 -6.84 5.44 -22.76
C PHE A 182 -7.73 6.67 -22.65
N GLU A 183 -8.69 6.79 -23.57
CA GLU A 183 -9.66 7.86 -23.54
C GLU A 183 -10.83 7.48 -22.62
N LEU A 184 -11.09 8.32 -21.62
CA LEU A 184 -12.21 8.17 -20.71
C LEU A 184 -13.43 8.85 -21.27
N ASP A 185 -14.53 8.15 -21.34
CA ASP A 185 -15.85 8.65 -21.76
C ASP A 185 -16.64 9.30 -20.62
N GLN A 186 -16.17 9.13 -19.39
CA GLN A 186 -16.76 9.67 -18.17
C GLN A 186 -15.72 9.78 -17.06
N ASP A 187 -16.05 10.55 -16.03
CA ASP A 187 -15.24 10.59 -14.82
C ASP A 187 -15.19 9.21 -14.16
N ILE A 188 -14.01 8.81 -13.72
CA ILE A 188 -13.80 7.55 -12.99
C ILE A 188 -13.21 7.82 -11.62
N GLN A 189 -13.54 6.97 -10.68
CA GLN A 189 -12.89 6.88 -9.39
C GLN A 189 -12.01 5.64 -9.37
N ILE A 190 -10.71 5.82 -9.14
CA ILE A 190 -9.78 4.72 -8.92
C ILE A 190 -9.71 4.47 -7.42
N ASN A 191 -10.12 3.28 -7.01
CA ASN A 191 -10.12 2.87 -5.62
C ASN A 191 -9.49 1.46 -5.51
N GLY A 192 -8.54 1.33 -4.60
CA GLY A 192 -7.83 0.08 -4.40
C GLY A 192 -6.63 -0.10 -5.35
N ARG A 193 -6.55 -1.27 -5.95
CA ARG A 193 -5.41 -1.70 -6.77
C ARG A 193 -5.58 -1.30 -8.23
#